data_a76610148d53fefc414ced1d77922f8a
#
_entry.id   a76610148d53fefc414ced1d77922f8a
#
_cell.length_a   1.000
_cell.length_b   1.000
_cell.length_c   1.000
_cell.angle_alpha   90.00
_cell.angle_beta   90.00
_cell.angle_gamma   90.00
#
_symmetry.space_group_name_H-M   'P 1'
#
loop_
_entity.id
_entity.type
_entity.pdbx_description
1 polymer ?
#
loop_
_entity_poly.entity_id
_entity_poly.type
_entity_poly.pdbx_seq_one_letter_code
_entity_poly.pdbx_strand_id
1 'polypeptide(L)'
;MNPYATQNLINKIPGFTSCFQKVKNLTLHYVIGGSGEPLLLLPGWPQTWWAYRHMMPLLAQKHTVIVVDLRGMGDSDKPVEGYTKKTMASDIKELVAALGYEKVHVAGHDIGGNVAYAFAANYPEKVNKLILLDTPPPDENMYRLPMLPVGAPVYPWWVAFNQVSDLPGRLLEGRFSLLLDHLLDKLLVNQEAINAFDRSVYIQHYNDKKSISASNAWYQAFGQDIADQKSYSTIKHVTKGIASPASFGILENFLSGHVLKYEMKEIEGSGHFIQEEKPEETAKAILDFLK
;
A
#
# COMPACT_ATOMS: atom_id res chain seq x y z
N MET A 1 21.57 -19.16 -4.81
CA MET A 1 20.22 -18.63 -5.18
C MET A 1 19.90 -17.48 -4.25
N ASN A 2 19.27 -16.41 -4.76
CA ASN A 2 18.89 -15.27 -3.94
C ASN A 2 17.68 -15.61 -3.05
N PRO A 3 17.81 -15.67 -1.71
CA PRO A 3 16.73 -16.10 -0.82
C PRO A 3 15.55 -15.09 -0.76
N TYR A 4 15.79 -13.86 -1.18
CA TYR A 4 14.83 -12.76 -1.13
C TYR A 4 14.05 -12.58 -2.46
N ALA A 5 14.38 -13.35 -3.50
CA ALA A 5 13.64 -13.30 -4.77
C ALA A 5 12.24 -13.89 -4.61
N THR A 6 11.25 -13.29 -5.25
CA THR A 6 9.84 -13.70 -5.20
C THR A 6 9.65 -15.20 -5.42
N GLN A 7 10.40 -15.81 -6.36
CA GLN A 7 10.36 -17.26 -6.64
C GLN A 7 10.71 -18.13 -5.42
N ASN A 8 11.55 -17.62 -4.50
CA ASN A 8 11.91 -18.32 -3.26
C ASN A 8 10.97 -17.95 -2.12
N LEU A 9 10.49 -16.73 -2.10
CA LEU A 9 9.54 -16.25 -1.09
C LEU A 9 8.19 -16.95 -1.21
N ILE A 10 7.68 -17.12 -2.43
CA ILE A 10 6.36 -17.74 -2.67
C ILE A 10 6.28 -19.17 -2.16
N ASN A 11 7.39 -19.91 -2.17
CA ASN A 11 7.47 -21.26 -1.62
C ASN A 11 7.24 -21.33 -0.09
N LYS A 12 7.32 -20.17 0.59
CA LYS A 12 7.05 -20.07 2.04
C LYS A 12 5.56 -19.85 2.34
N ILE A 13 4.74 -19.63 1.31
CA ILE A 13 3.29 -19.39 1.45
C ILE A 13 2.52 -20.39 0.57
N PRO A 14 2.31 -21.61 1.06
CA PRO A 14 1.60 -22.66 0.31
C PRO A 14 0.20 -22.19 -0.13
N GLY A 15 -0.21 -22.59 -1.33
CA GLY A 15 -1.51 -22.25 -1.90
C GLY A 15 -1.53 -20.90 -2.66
N PHE A 16 -0.38 -20.24 -2.78
CA PHE A 16 -0.24 -19.01 -3.57
C PHE A 16 0.71 -19.18 -4.75
N THR A 17 0.45 -18.42 -5.80
CA THR A 17 1.24 -18.41 -7.03
C THR A 17 1.65 -16.97 -7.37
N SER A 18 2.91 -16.78 -7.75
CA SER A 18 3.42 -15.53 -8.30
C SER A 18 3.14 -15.48 -9.80
N CYS A 19 2.56 -14.39 -10.26
CA CYS A 19 2.09 -14.19 -11.62
C CYS A 19 2.47 -12.81 -12.14
N PHE A 20 2.50 -12.68 -13.47
CA PHE A 20 2.69 -11.41 -14.18
C PHE A 20 1.55 -11.20 -15.16
N GLN A 21 1.02 -9.98 -15.19
CA GLN A 21 -0.02 -9.59 -16.13
C GLN A 21 0.37 -8.30 -16.87
N LYS A 22 0.37 -8.37 -18.19
CA LYS A 22 0.54 -7.17 -19.01
C LYS A 22 -0.77 -6.37 -19.01
N VAL A 23 -0.67 -5.10 -18.59
CA VAL A 23 -1.77 -4.13 -18.60
C VAL A 23 -1.31 -2.91 -19.39
N LYS A 24 -1.95 -2.65 -20.54
CA LYS A 24 -1.50 -1.61 -21.49
C LYS A 24 -0.02 -1.81 -21.90
N ASN A 25 0.84 -0.86 -21.56
CA ASN A 25 2.29 -0.88 -21.81
C ASN A 25 3.14 -1.24 -20.58
N LEU A 26 2.53 -1.80 -19.55
CA LEU A 26 3.13 -2.09 -18.25
C LEU A 26 2.88 -3.55 -17.90
N THR A 27 3.85 -4.22 -17.28
CA THR A 27 3.68 -5.53 -16.65
C THR A 27 3.59 -5.36 -15.14
N LEU A 28 2.49 -5.82 -14.55
CA LEU A 28 2.33 -5.90 -13.10
C LEU A 28 2.62 -7.31 -12.61
N HIS A 29 3.39 -7.38 -11.54
CA HIS A 29 3.53 -8.57 -10.73
C HIS A 29 2.41 -8.63 -9.69
N TYR A 30 1.89 -9.83 -9.44
CA TYR A 30 0.95 -10.09 -8.37
C TYR A 30 1.06 -11.52 -7.84
N VAL A 31 0.62 -11.71 -6.63
CA VAL A 31 0.53 -13.03 -5.99
C VAL A 31 -0.93 -13.34 -5.75
N ILE A 32 -1.37 -14.55 -6.13
CA ILE A 32 -2.76 -14.97 -6.05
C ILE A 32 -2.92 -16.33 -5.39
N GLY A 33 -3.96 -16.49 -4.56
CA GLY A 33 -4.32 -17.76 -3.92
C GLY A 33 -5.68 -17.72 -3.26
N GLY A 34 -6.15 -18.88 -2.79
CA GLY A 34 -7.49 -19.02 -2.19
C GLY A 34 -8.61 -19.15 -3.22
N SER A 35 -9.86 -19.05 -2.74
CA SER A 35 -11.07 -19.13 -3.57
C SER A 35 -12.22 -18.34 -2.94
N GLY A 36 -13.15 -17.87 -3.75
CA GLY A 36 -14.27 -17.03 -3.34
C GLY A 36 -14.24 -15.65 -3.99
N GLU A 37 -14.96 -14.68 -3.42
CA GLU A 37 -14.97 -13.32 -3.95
C GLU A 37 -13.56 -12.69 -3.95
N PRO A 38 -13.20 -11.96 -5.02
CA PRO A 38 -11.86 -11.41 -5.16
C PRO A 38 -11.61 -10.27 -4.15
N LEU A 39 -10.51 -10.40 -3.40
CA LEU A 39 -9.98 -9.40 -2.49
C LEU A 39 -8.60 -8.94 -2.96
N LEU A 40 -8.53 -7.71 -3.42
CA LEU A 40 -7.31 -7.07 -3.87
C LEU A 40 -6.61 -6.39 -2.69
N LEU A 41 -5.32 -6.67 -2.49
CA LEU A 41 -4.48 -6.07 -1.47
C LEU A 41 -3.38 -5.24 -2.12
N LEU A 42 -3.29 -3.96 -1.77
CA LEU A 42 -2.33 -3.01 -2.31
C LEU A 42 -1.35 -2.57 -1.21
N PRO A 43 -0.07 -2.94 -1.31
CA PRO A 43 0.94 -2.57 -0.31
C PRO A 43 1.34 -1.10 -0.40
N GLY A 44 1.97 -0.63 0.69
CA GLY A 44 2.55 0.70 0.78
C GLY A 44 4.07 0.75 0.60
N TRP A 45 4.63 1.96 0.69
CA TRP A 45 6.07 2.17 0.70
C TRP A 45 6.63 2.04 2.12
N PRO A 46 7.81 1.48 2.33
CA PRO A 46 8.73 0.89 1.33
C PRO A 46 8.62 -0.64 1.27
N GLN A 47 7.42 -1.15 1.12
CA GLN A 47 7.12 -2.57 1.11
C GLN A 47 6.82 -3.10 -0.31
N THR A 48 6.49 -4.40 -0.39
CA THR A 48 6.06 -5.12 -1.60
C THR A 48 4.89 -6.03 -1.22
N TRP A 49 4.45 -6.90 -2.13
CA TRP A 49 3.46 -7.94 -1.86
C TRP A 49 3.76 -8.73 -0.55
N TRP A 50 5.03 -8.83 -0.16
CA TRP A 50 5.49 -9.56 1.02
C TRP A 50 4.91 -9.03 2.35
N ALA A 51 4.49 -7.77 2.37
CA ALA A 51 3.85 -7.13 3.54
C ALA A 51 2.59 -7.85 4.02
N TYR A 52 1.92 -8.57 3.14
CA TYR A 52 0.69 -9.30 3.47
C TYR A 52 0.90 -10.80 3.72
N ARG A 53 2.13 -11.30 3.74
CA ARG A 53 2.47 -12.73 3.84
C ARG A 53 1.77 -13.47 4.98
N HIS A 54 1.60 -12.82 6.12
CA HIS A 54 0.95 -13.41 7.28
C HIS A 54 -0.59 -13.36 7.19
N MET A 55 -1.14 -12.36 6.52
CA MET A 55 -2.58 -12.20 6.33
C MET A 55 -3.12 -13.05 5.17
N MET A 56 -2.33 -13.26 4.13
CA MET A 56 -2.74 -13.97 2.92
C MET A 56 -3.38 -15.33 3.21
N PRO A 57 -2.77 -16.24 4.00
CA PRO A 57 -3.38 -17.54 4.32
C PRO A 57 -4.69 -17.44 5.10
N LEU A 58 -4.83 -16.41 5.94
CA LEU A 58 -6.04 -16.20 6.74
C LEU A 58 -7.20 -15.73 5.87
N LEU A 59 -6.95 -14.78 4.99
CA LEU A 59 -7.93 -14.21 4.06
C LEU A 59 -8.34 -15.21 2.97
N ALA A 60 -7.39 -16.03 2.51
CA ALA A 60 -7.61 -17.05 1.48
C ALA A 60 -8.56 -18.18 1.89
N GLN A 61 -8.90 -18.29 3.17
CA GLN A 61 -9.92 -19.23 3.66
C GLN A 61 -11.33 -18.89 3.15
N LYS A 62 -11.57 -17.65 2.72
CA LYS A 62 -12.89 -17.14 2.29
C LYS A 62 -12.86 -16.37 0.97
N HIS A 63 -11.69 -15.93 0.53
CA HIS A 63 -11.55 -15.06 -0.64
C HIS A 63 -10.48 -15.56 -1.60
N THR A 64 -10.62 -15.22 -2.87
CA THR A 64 -9.49 -15.20 -3.78
C THR A 64 -8.67 -13.95 -3.48
N VAL A 65 -7.53 -14.13 -2.84
CA VAL A 65 -6.64 -13.04 -2.42
C VAL A 65 -5.65 -12.74 -3.52
N ILE A 66 -5.58 -11.46 -3.91
CA ILE A 66 -4.69 -10.96 -4.97
C ILE A 66 -3.87 -9.82 -4.39
N VAL A 67 -2.58 -10.04 -4.19
CA VAL A 67 -1.66 -9.00 -3.69
C VAL A 67 -0.83 -8.47 -4.84
N VAL A 68 -0.89 -7.16 -5.09
CA VAL A 68 -0.28 -6.56 -6.30
C VAL A 68 0.92 -5.71 -5.92
N ASP A 69 2.05 -5.98 -6.52
CA ASP A 69 3.12 -4.99 -6.60
C ASP A 69 2.69 -3.86 -7.54
N LEU A 70 2.53 -2.68 -7.00
CA LEU A 70 2.09 -1.52 -7.77
C LEU A 70 3.15 -1.12 -8.81
N ARG A 71 2.78 -0.32 -9.80
CA ARG A 71 3.72 0.37 -10.70
C ARG A 71 4.89 0.96 -9.89
N GLY A 72 6.12 0.60 -10.22
CA GLY A 72 7.31 1.06 -9.51
C GLY A 72 7.72 0.22 -8.29
N MET A 73 6.90 -0.77 -7.88
CA MET A 73 7.09 -1.60 -6.69
C MET A 73 7.55 -3.00 -7.07
N GLY A 74 8.31 -3.64 -6.18
CA GLY A 74 8.63 -5.06 -6.24
C GLY A 74 9.11 -5.52 -7.60
N ASP A 75 8.47 -6.56 -8.13
CA ASP A 75 8.79 -7.14 -9.44
C ASP A 75 7.95 -6.52 -10.60
N SER A 76 7.08 -5.55 -10.31
CA SER A 76 6.38 -4.79 -11.35
C SER A 76 7.30 -3.85 -12.10
N ASP A 77 6.90 -3.50 -13.34
CA ASP A 77 7.62 -2.54 -14.16
C ASP A 77 7.75 -1.17 -13.47
N LYS A 78 8.88 -0.54 -13.71
CA LYS A 78 9.27 0.77 -13.16
C LYS A 78 9.42 1.79 -14.30
N PRO A 79 8.32 2.29 -14.90
CA PRO A 79 8.39 3.30 -15.94
C PRO A 79 8.91 4.64 -15.38
N VAL A 80 9.31 5.54 -16.26
CA VAL A 80 9.84 6.86 -15.87
C VAL A 80 8.74 7.78 -15.33
N GLU A 81 7.47 7.57 -15.74
CA GLU A 81 6.34 8.45 -15.46
C GLU A 81 5.04 7.70 -15.16
N GLY A 82 3.98 8.45 -14.85
CA GLY A 82 2.63 7.90 -14.66
C GLY A 82 2.34 7.49 -13.21
N TYR A 83 2.90 8.18 -12.24
CA TYR A 83 2.83 7.81 -10.83
C TYR A 83 1.73 8.52 -10.02
N THR A 84 0.82 9.27 -10.69
CA THR A 84 -0.39 9.75 -10.00
C THR A 84 -1.27 8.57 -9.59
N LYS A 85 -1.94 8.69 -8.45
CA LYS A 85 -2.82 7.62 -7.93
C LYS A 85 -3.98 7.32 -8.88
N LYS A 86 -4.43 8.33 -9.63
CA LYS A 86 -5.41 8.16 -10.71
C LYS A 86 -4.89 7.27 -11.84
N THR A 87 -3.64 7.47 -12.28
CA THR A 87 -3.02 6.61 -13.29
C THR A 87 -2.80 5.19 -12.77
N MET A 88 -2.31 5.05 -11.54
CA MET A 88 -2.10 3.77 -10.90
C MET A 88 -3.42 3.02 -10.68
N ALA A 89 -4.50 3.72 -10.32
CA ALA A 89 -5.86 3.18 -10.25
C ALA A 89 -6.34 2.63 -11.61
N SER A 90 -5.95 3.29 -12.71
CA SER A 90 -6.24 2.78 -14.05
C SER A 90 -5.49 1.48 -14.37
N ASP A 91 -4.26 1.30 -13.87
CA ASP A 91 -3.54 0.03 -13.99
C ASP A 91 -4.27 -1.09 -13.24
N ILE A 92 -4.75 -0.79 -12.04
CA ILE A 92 -5.55 -1.74 -11.24
C ILE A 92 -6.84 -2.12 -11.96
N LYS A 93 -7.55 -1.15 -12.54
CA LYS A 93 -8.76 -1.43 -13.35
C LYS A 93 -8.46 -2.42 -14.49
N GLU A 94 -7.37 -2.20 -15.22
CA GLU A 94 -6.98 -3.08 -16.32
C GLU A 94 -6.54 -4.47 -15.83
N LEU A 95 -5.85 -4.54 -14.67
CA LEU A 95 -5.51 -5.81 -14.05
C LEU A 95 -6.77 -6.61 -13.67
N VAL A 96 -7.70 -5.98 -12.97
CA VAL A 96 -8.98 -6.59 -12.55
C VAL A 96 -9.74 -7.15 -13.76
N ALA A 97 -9.81 -6.38 -14.86
CA ALA A 97 -10.44 -6.78 -16.09
C ALA A 97 -9.71 -7.96 -16.77
N ALA A 98 -8.36 -7.92 -16.83
CA ALA A 98 -7.54 -8.98 -17.42
C ALA A 98 -7.63 -10.31 -16.65
N LEU A 99 -7.88 -10.23 -15.32
CA LEU A 99 -8.11 -11.41 -14.48
C LEU A 99 -9.56 -11.94 -14.57
N GLY A 100 -10.42 -11.28 -15.34
CA GLY A 100 -11.81 -11.71 -15.56
C GLY A 100 -12.78 -11.32 -14.45
N TYR A 101 -12.40 -10.43 -13.55
CA TYR A 101 -13.29 -10.00 -12.48
C TYR A 101 -14.11 -8.77 -12.90
N GLU A 102 -15.41 -8.83 -12.65
CA GLU A 102 -16.30 -7.68 -12.84
C GLU A 102 -16.09 -6.64 -11.72
N LYS A 103 -16.06 -7.10 -10.49
CA LYS A 103 -15.86 -6.29 -9.27
C LYS A 103 -14.94 -6.99 -8.30
N VAL A 104 -14.29 -6.20 -7.44
CA VAL A 104 -13.41 -6.69 -6.38
C VAL A 104 -13.68 -5.95 -5.07
N HIS A 105 -13.38 -6.59 -3.94
CA HIS A 105 -13.07 -5.87 -2.71
C HIS A 105 -11.65 -5.35 -2.82
N VAL A 106 -11.37 -4.16 -2.31
CA VAL A 106 -10.02 -3.58 -2.34
C VAL A 106 -9.62 -3.08 -0.97
N ALA A 107 -8.46 -3.52 -0.51
CA ALA A 107 -7.80 -3.02 0.70
C ALA A 107 -6.42 -2.48 0.34
N GLY A 108 -6.06 -1.30 0.84
CA GLY A 108 -4.77 -0.69 0.58
C GLY A 108 -4.17 -0.07 1.82
N HIS A 109 -2.84 -0.21 1.94
CA HIS A 109 -2.03 0.38 2.99
C HIS A 109 -1.12 1.46 2.42
N ASP A 110 -0.98 2.60 3.08
CA ASP A 110 -0.10 3.73 2.71
C ASP A 110 -0.30 4.15 1.23
N ILE A 111 0.73 4.11 0.38
CA ILE A 111 0.59 4.38 -1.08
C ILE A 111 -0.49 3.47 -1.70
N GLY A 112 -0.57 2.21 -1.29
CA GLY A 112 -1.61 1.29 -1.72
C GLY A 112 -3.02 1.74 -1.30
N GLY A 113 -3.16 2.34 -0.13
CA GLY A 113 -4.41 2.95 0.34
C GLY A 113 -4.83 4.13 -0.53
N ASN A 114 -3.88 4.97 -0.90
CA ASN A 114 -4.11 6.10 -1.80
C ASN A 114 -4.56 5.63 -3.20
N VAL A 115 -3.97 4.55 -3.71
CA VAL A 115 -4.39 3.94 -4.99
C VAL A 115 -5.75 3.28 -4.88
N ALA A 116 -6.04 2.57 -3.77
CA ALA A 116 -7.34 1.95 -3.52
C ALA A 116 -8.48 2.99 -3.48
N TYR A 117 -8.25 4.11 -2.81
CA TYR A 117 -9.19 5.24 -2.79
C TYR A 117 -9.41 5.83 -4.18
N ALA A 118 -8.32 6.13 -4.91
CA ALA A 118 -8.42 6.63 -6.28
C ALA A 118 -9.12 5.63 -7.22
N PHE A 119 -8.93 4.32 -7.01
CA PHE A 119 -9.61 3.26 -7.75
C PHE A 119 -11.13 3.28 -7.49
N ALA A 120 -11.54 3.36 -6.23
CA ALA A 120 -12.96 3.44 -5.86
C ALA A 120 -13.62 4.75 -6.36
N ALA A 121 -12.88 5.85 -6.39
CA ALA A 121 -13.38 7.15 -6.86
C ALA A 121 -13.56 7.21 -8.38
N ASN A 122 -12.62 6.66 -9.15
CA ASN A 122 -12.61 6.75 -10.62
C ASN A 122 -13.32 5.58 -11.32
N TYR A 123 -13.43 4.43 -10.66
CA TYR A 123 -14.03 3.20 -11.21
C TYR A 123 -15.00 2.54 -10.21
N PRO A 124 -16.01 3.28 -9.74
CA PRO A 124 -16.93 2.80 -8.70
C PRO A 124 -17.65 1.50 -9.08
N GLU A 125 -17.90 1.28 -10.37
CA GLU A 125 -18.53 0.05 -10.87
C GLU A 125 -17.63 -1.19 -10.69
N LYS A 126 -16.34 -1.03 -10.42
CA LYS A 126 -15.35 -2.11 -10.25
C LYS A 126 -15.10 -2.48 -8.78
N VAL A 127 -15.68 -1.73 -7.84
CA VAL A 127 -15.44 -1.92 -6.41
C VAL A 127 -16.70 -2.39 -5.70
N ASN A 128 -16.58 -3.44 -4.88
CA ASN A 128 -17.65 -3.86 -3.96
C ASN A 128 -17.55 -3.11 -2.63
N LYS A 129 -16.45 -3.28 -1.91
CA LYS A 129 -16.15 -2.61 -0.64
C LYS A 129 -14.72 -2.07 -0.66
N LEU A 130 -14.51 -0.93 0.00
CA LEU A 130 -13.21 -0.27 0.13
C LEU A 130 -12.70 -0.42 1.57
N ILE A 131 -11.41 -0.70 1.73
CA ILE A 131 -10.74 -0.77 3.02
C ILE A 131 -9.45 0.07 2.95
N LEU A 132 -9.30 1.02 3.86
CA LEU A 132 -8.08 1.82 4.00
C LEU A 132 -7.36 1.43 5.30
N LEU A 133 -6.09 1.06 5.14
CA LEU A 133 -5.23 0.62 6.24
C LEU A 133 -4.26 1.74 6.61
N ASP A 134 -4.39 2.24 7.81
CA ASP A 134 -3.53 3.15 8.55
C ASP A 134 -3.25 4.53 7.95
N THR A 135 -3.49 4.78 6.68
CA THR A 135 -3.11 6.04 6.02
C THR A 135 -4.27 6.61 5.21
N PRO A 136 -4.65 7.87 5.43
CA PRO A 136 -5.56 8.57 4.53
C PRO A 136 -4.87 8.94 3.21
N PRO A 137 -5.61 9.10 2.10
CA PRO A 137 -5.10 9.75 0.91
C PRO A 137 -4.55 11.16 1.17
N PRO A 138 -3.56 11.63 0.36
CA PRO A 138 -2.97 12.94 0.55
C PRO A 138 -3.99 14.05 0.30
N ASP A 139 -4.06 15.01 1.22
CA ASP A 139 -4.89 16.20 1.13
C ASP A 139 -4.06 17.48 1.32
N GLU A 140 -4.71 18.66 1.29
CA GLU A 140 -4.05 19.96 1.45
C GLU A 140 -3.35 20.15 2.81
N ASN A 141 -3.68 19.35 3.83
CA ASN A 141 -3.01 19.43 5.12
C ASN A 141 -1.54 19.01 5.02
N MET A 142 -1.18 18.20 4.03
CA MET A 142 0.21 17.81 3.78
C MET A 142 1.13 18.99 3.46
N TYR A 143 0.61 20.09 2.89
CA TYR A 143 1.39 21.31 2.66
C TYR A 143 1.78 22.06 3.95
N ARG A 144 1.20 21.65 5.10
CA ARG A 144 1.50 22.22 6.42
C ARG A 144 2.59 21.47 7.17
N LEU A 145 3.31 20.58 6.53
CA LEU A 145 4.36 19.73 7.13
C LEU A 145 5.80 20.23 6.81
N PRO A 146 6.16 21.52 7.04
CA PRO A 146 7.45 22.04 6.54
C PRO A 146 8.62 21.78 7.48
N MET A 147 8.40 21.56 8.78
CA MET A 147 9.44 21.44 9.79
C MET A 147 9.14 20.33 10.79
N LEU A 148 10.20 19.73 11.36
CA LEU A 148 10.06 18.75 12.43
C LEU A 148 9.62 19.44 13.72
N PRO A 149 8.43 19.13 14.30
CA PRO A 149 8.02 19.68 15.57
C PRO A 149 8.92 19.19 16.69
N VAL A 150 9.26 20.10 17.62
CA VAL A 150 10.06 19.74 18.78
C VAL A 150 9.32 18.71 19.64
N GLY A 151 9.99 17.59 19.96
CA GLY A 151 9.44 16.53 20.80
C GLY A 151 8.43 15.61 20.12
N ALA A 152 8.14 15.76 18.83
CA ALA A 152 7.31 14.82 18.11
C ALA A 152 8.01 13.45 18.00
N PRO A 153 7.39 12.35 18.40
CA PRO A 153 8.01 11.02 18.33
C PRO A 153 8.18 10.55 16.90
N VAL A 154 7.23 10.89 16.03
CA VAL A 154 7.25 10.59 14.59
C VAL A 154 6.76 11.83 13.84
N TYR A 155 7.40 12.11 12.72
CA TYR A 155 6.98 13.17 11.81
C TYR A 155 7.33 12.77 10.36
N PRO A 156 6.42 12.92 9.40
CA PRO A 156 6.59 12.35 8.06
C PRO A 156 7.52 13.16 7.15
N TRP A 157 8.73 13.47 7.61
CA TRP A 157 9.76 14.21 6.88
C TRP A 157 10.17 13.53 5.56
N TRP A 158 10.01 12.20 5.47
CA TRP A 158 10.31 11.43 4.27
C TRP A 158 9.41 11.80 3.09
N VAL A 159 8.22 12.35 3.33
CA VAL A 159 7.35 12.84 2.26
C VAL A 159 8.07 13.93 1.47
N ALA A 160 8.57 14.96 2.13
CA ALA A 160 9.33 16.03 1.48
C ALA A 160 10.65 15.52 0.89
N PHE A 161 11.36 14.64 1.60
CA PHE A 161 12.61 14.05 1.10
C PHE A 161 12.38 13.29 -0.21
N ASN A 162 11.34 12.45 -0.29
CA ASN A 162 11.02 11.69 -1.49
C ASN A 162 10.50 12.56 -2.64
N GLN A 163 10.04 13.78 -2.38
CA GLN A 163 9.63 14.72 -3.42
C GLN A 163 10.82 15.41 -4.11
N VAL A 164 12.00 15.41 -3.49
CA VAL A 164 13.20 16.01 -4.10
C VAL A 164 13.62 15.17 -5.32
N SER A 165 13.78 15.85 -6.47
CA SER A 165 14.19 15.18 -7.70
C SER A 165 15.66 14.72 -7.63
N ASP A 166 15.96 13.49 -8.11
CA ASP A 166 17.27 12.86 -8.25
C ASP A 166 18.07 12.66 -6.95
N LEU A 167 18.01 13.58 -5.99
CA LEU A 167 18.88 13.54 -4.79
C LEU A 167 18.68 12.27 -3.94
N PRO A 168 17.44 11.82 -3.62
CA PRO A 168 17.28 10.59 -2.84
C PRO A 168 17.87 9.36 -3.54
N GLY A 169 17.68 9.25 -4.85
CA GLY A 169 18.26 8.16 -5.64
C GLY A 169 19.78 8.10 -5.54
N ARG A 170 20.46 9.25 -5.62
CA ARG A 170 21.93 9.37 -5.50
C ARG A 170 22.43 9.07 -4.09
N LEU A 171 21.68 9.45 -3.07
CA LEU A 171 22.06 9.23 -1.67
C LEU A 171 21.84 7.79 -1.22
N LEU A 172 20.76 7.16 -1.69
CA LEU A 172 20.30 5.87 -1.17
C LEU A 172 20.72 4.67 -2.01
N GLU A 173 21.18 4.86 -3.25
CA GLU A 173 21.66 3.74 -4.08
C GLU A 173 22.73 2.92 -3.34
N GLY A 174 22.45 1.62 -3.18
CA GLY A 174 23.29 0.70 -2.40
C GLY A 174 23.23 0.88 -0.87
N ARG A 175 22.40 1.82 -0.36
CA ARG A 175 22.33 2.20 1.07
C ARG A 175 20.88 2.33 1.57
N PHE A 176 19.93 1.78 0.86
CA PHE A 176 18.52 1.91 1.23
C PHE A 176 18.19 1.37 2.64
N SER A 177 19.00 0.42 3.13
CA SER A 177 18.90 -0.08 4.50
C SER A 177 18.95 1.02 5.56
N LEU A 178 19.77 2.06 5.38
CA LEU A 178 19.88 3.16 6.34
C LEU A 178 18.55 3.91 6.51
N LEU A 179 17.82 4.11 5.40
CA LEU A 179 16.51 4.75 5.43
C LEU A 179 15.46 3.80 5.97
N LEU A 180 15.43 2.54 5.48
CA LEU A 180 14.45 1.55 5.90
C LEU A 180 14.54 1.30 7.40
N ASP A 181 15.71 1.02 7.93
CA ASP A 181 15.91 0.74 9.36
C ASP A 181 15.47 1.94 10.20
N HIS A 182 15.87 3.16 9.82
CA HIS A 182 15.46 4.37 10.53
C HIS A 182 13.93 4.54 10.57
N LEU A 183 13.24 4.26 9.46
CA LEU A 183 11.78 4.38 9.41
C LEU A 183 11.11 3.29 10.24
N LEU A 184 11.56 2.04 10.12
CA LEU A 184 10.99 0.92 10.88
C LEU A 184 11.19 1.12 12.38
N ASP A 185 12.36 1.60 12.82
CA ASP A 185 12.62 1.89 14.24
C ASP A 185 11.68 2.96 14.83
N LYS A 186 11.11 3.83 13.99
CA LYS A 186 10.20 4.90 14.42
C LYS A 186 8.73 4.55 14.24
N LEU A 187 8.40 3.71 13.26
CA LEU A 187 7.02 3.44 12.84
C LEU A 187 6.48 2.12 13.37
N LEU A 188 7.34 1.20 13.81
CA LEU A 188 6.94 -0.05 14.45
C LEU A 188 6.81 0.12 15.96
N VAL A 189 5.75 -0.44 16.53
CA VAL A 189 5.64 -0.69 17.98
C VAL A 189 6.31 -2.02 18.33
N ASN A 190 6.06 -3.07 17.53
CA ASN A 190 6.73 -4.35 17.66
C ASN A 190 7.87 -4.46 16.64
N GLN A 191 9.10 -4.24 17.09
CA GLN A 191 10.29 -4.28 16.22
C GLN A 191 10.56 -5.66 15.57
N GLU A 192 10.07 -6.74 16.18
CA GLU A 192 10.25 -8.11 15.66
C GLU A 192 9.26 -8.46 14.54
N ALA A 193 8.23 -7.65 14.32
CA ALA A 193 7.21 -7.90 13.30
C ALA A 193 7.81 -7.88 11.87
N ILE A 194 8.85 -7.06 11.66
CA ILE A 194 9.62 -6.99 10.43
C ILE A 194 11.08 -7.31 10.79
N ASN A 195 11.40 -8.59 10.81
CA ASN A 195 12.70 -9.08 11.21
C ASN A 195 13.79 -8.83 10.14
N ALA A 196 15.05 -9.18 10.41
CA ALA A 196 16.17 -8.94 9.51
C ALA A 196 16.01 -9.59 8.12
N PHE A 197 15.34 -10.75 8.03
CA PHE A 197 15.04 -11.39 6.74
C PHE A 197 14.03 -10.54 5.95
N ASP A 198 12.95 -10.11 6.58
CA ASP A 198 11.89 -9.31 5.95
C ASP A 198 12.43 -7.93 5.51
N ARG A 199 13.26 -7.29 6.35
CA ARG A 199 13.97 -6.05 5.98
C ARG A 199 14.84 -6.26 4.73
N SER A 200 15.54 -7.40 4.64
CA SER A 200 16.36 -7.73 3.47
C SER A 200 15.54 -7.93 2.20
N VAL A 201 14.32 -8.48 2.32
CA VAL A 201 13.39 -8.56 1.18
C VAL A 201 13.04 -7.17 0.66
N TYR A 202 12.69 -6.23 1.54
CA TYR A 202 12.36 -4.86 1.12
C TYR A 202 13.59 -4.12 0.56
N ILE A 203 14.73 -4.22 1.24
CA ILE A 203 16.00 -3.59 0.79
C ILE A 203 16.30 -4.03 -0.65
N GLN A 204 16.19 -5.32 -0.97
CA GLN A 204 16.49 -5.82 -2.30
C GLN A 204 15.68 -5.11 -3.40
N HIS A 205 14.43 -4.78 -3.13
CA HIS A 205 13.53 -4.16 -4.11
C HIS A 205 13.68 -2.64 -4.23
N TYR A 206 14.38 -2.00 -3.27
CA TYR A 206 14.54 -0.53 -3.24
C TYR A 206 16.02 -0.07 -3.19
N ASN A 207 16.99 -0.95 -3.42
CA ASN A 207 18.42 -0.62 -3.25
C ASN A 207 19.12 -0.10 -4.51
N ASP A 208 18.46 -0.12 -5.66
CA ASP A 208 18.97 0.43 -6.92
C ASP A 208 18.33 1.79 -7.24
N LYS A 209 19.04 2.62 -8.01
CA LYS A 209 18.59 3.98 -8.36
C LYS A 209 17.23 4.00 -9.05
N LYS A 210 16.97 3.05 -9.94
CA LYS A 210 15.71 2.98 -10.71
C LYS A 210 14.51 2.73 -9.78
N SER A 211 14.64 1.79 -8.86
CA SER A 211 13.61 1.45 -7.86
C SER A 211 13.35 2.61 -6.90
N ILE A 212 14.43 3.25 -6.40
CA ILE A 212 14.32 4.44 -5.55
C ILE A 212 13.61 5.56 -6.30
N SER A 213 14.02 5.87 -7.54
CA SER A 213 13.42 6.94 -8.33
C SER A 213 11.94 6.67 -8.63
N ALA A 214 11.56 5.42 -8.91
CA ALA A 214 10.17 5.03 -9.13
C ALA A 214 9.34 5.23 -7.85
N SER A 215 9.85 4.85 -6.68
CA SER A 215 9.17 5.06 -5.41
C SER A 215 9.07 6.56 -5.03
N ASN A 216 10.11 7.33 -5.30
CA ASN A 216 10.07 8.79 -5.12
C ASN A 216 8.98 9.45 -5.99
N ALA A 217 8.77 8.96 -7.20
CA ALA A 217 7.77 9.49 -8.11
C ALA A 217 6.34 9.35 -7.56
N TRP A 218 6.05 8.38 -6.68
CA TRP A 218 4.76 8.32 -5.96
C TRP A 218 4.52 9.55 -5.10
N TYR A 219 5.54 10.05 -4.41
CA TYR A 219 5.48 11.25 -3.54
C TYR A 219 5.54 12.53 -4.35
N GLN A 220 6.29 12.55 -5.44
CA GLN A 220 6.35 13.70 -6.37
C GLN A 220 4.98 13.96 -7.03
N ALA A 221 4.15 12.93 -7.16
CA ALA A 221 2.80 13.03 -7.69
C ALA A 221 1.78 13.60 -6.69
N PHE A 222 2.08 13.74 -5.40
CA PHE A 222 1.10 14.15 -4.38
C PHE A 222 0.41 15.48 -4.67
N GLY A 223 1.12 16.45 -5.24
CA GLY A 223 0.49 17.73 -5.64
C GLY A 223 -0.64 17.51 -6.66
N GLN A 224 -0.44 16.64 -7.65
CA GLN A 224 -1.48 16.29 -8.62
C GLN A 224 -2.57 15.42 -7.99
N ASP A 225 -2.20 14.49 -7.10
CA ASP A 225 -3.17 13.63 -6.41
C ASP A 225 -4.13 14.45 -5.53
N ILE A 226 -3.63 15.46 -4.83
CA ILE A 226 -4.44 16.42 -4.06
C ILE A 226 -5.41 17.19 -4.97
N ALA A 227 -4.93 17.63 -6.14
CA ALA A 227 -5.78 18.31 -7.12
C ALA A 227 -6.85 17.36 -7.70
N ASP A 228 -6.48 16.14 -8.05
CA ASP A 228 -7.40 15.13 -8.55
C ASP A 228 -8.47 14.78 -7.50
N GLN A 229 -8.08 14.61 -6.24
CA GLN A 229 -8.98 14.29 -5.12
C GLN A 229 -10.09 15.33 -4.95
N LYS A 230 -9.80 16.61 -5.11
CA LYS A 230 -10.81 17.68 -5.06
C LYS A 230 -11.92 17.53 -6.11
N SER A 231 -11.63 16.82 -7.19
CA SER A 231 -12.59 16.56 -8.27
C SER A 231 -13.42 15.28 -8.04
N TYR A 232 -13.06 14.47 -7.06
CA TYR A 232 -13.74 13.21 -6.79
C TYR A 232 -15.09 13.45 -6.10
N SER A 233 -16.09 12.72 -6.55
CA SER A 233 -17.36 12.65 -5.82
C SER A 233 -17.20 11.86 -4.53
N THR A 234 -18.04 12.15 -3.54
CA THR A 234 -18.12 11.37 -2.29
C THR A 234 -18.24 9.88 -2.59
N ILE A 235 -17.37 9.07 -1.98
CA ILE A 235 -17.37 7.60 -2.12
C ILE A 235 -18.69 7.04 -1.57
N LYS A 236 -19.42 6.28 -2.39
CA LYS A 236 -20.69 5.67 -2.02
C LYS A 236 -20.56 4.23 -1.50
N HIS A 237 -19.43 3.59 -1.76
CA HIS A 237 -19.14 2.25 -1.23
C HIS A 237 -19.06 2.27 0.29
N VAL A 238 -19.58 1.22 0.92
CA VAL A 238 -19.34 1.03 2.35
C VAL A 238 -17.84 0.85 2.52
N THR A 239 -17.26 1.69 3.37
CA THR A 239 -15.80 1.77 3.54
C THR A 239 -15.43 1.43 4.97
N LYS A 240 -14.32 0.73 5.16
CA LYS A 240 -13.74 0.50 6.47
C LYS A 240 -12.36 1.13 6.57
N GLY A 241 -12.17 1.97 7.60
CA GLY A 241 -10.87 2.38 8.07
C GLY A 241 -10.38 1.42 9.14
N ILE A 242 -9.16 0.91 8.99
CA ILE A 242 -8.48 0.08 10.00
C ILE A 242 -7.15 0.77 10.28
N ALA A 243 -6.91 1.19 11.52
CA ALA A 243 -5.76 2.03 11.82
C ALA A 243 -5.13 1.72 13.18
N SER A 244 -3.85 2.03 13.29
CA SER A 244 -3.14 2.13 14.56
C SER A 244 -3.71 3.26 15.42
N PRO A 245 -3.48 3.27 16.73
CA PRO A 245 -3.90 4.39 17.59
C PRO A 245 -3.39 5.76 17.13
N ALA A 246 -2.19 5.82 16.56
CA ALA A 246 -1.59 7.06 16.07
C ALA A 246 -2.28 7.63 14.83
N SER A 247 -2.81 6.78 13.97
CA SER A 247 -3.42 7.17 12.68
C SER A 247 -4.95 7.18 12.72
N PHE A 248 -5.58 6.61 13.76
CA PHE A 248 -7.02 6.42 13.84
C PHE A 248 -7.80 7.72 13.60
N GLY A 249 -7.53 8.76 14.38
CA GLY A 249 -8.25 10.04 14.28
C GLY A 249 -8.00 10.76 12.95
N ILE A 250 -6.82 10.60 12.35
CA ILE A 250 -6.49 11.21 11.07
C ILE A 250 -7.27 10.54 9.94
N LEU A 251 -7.31 9.20 9.94
CA LEU A 251 -8.06 8.44 8.94
C LEU A 251 -9.57 8.63 9.09
N GLU A 252 -10.08 8.65 10.32
CA GLU A 252 -11.50 8.91 10.60
C GLU A 252 -11.94 10.30 10.11
N ASN A 253 -11.14 11.34 10.41
CA ASN A 253 -11.40 12.69 9.90
C ASN A 253 -11.46 12.75 8.39
N PHE A 254 -10.53 12.05 7.70
CA PHE A 254 -10.56 11.95 6.25
C PHE A 254 -11.84 11.27 5.75
N LEU A 255 -12.18 10.10 6.29
CA LEU A 255 -13.36 9.33 5.87
C LEU A 255 -14.67 10.12 6.08
N SER A 256 -14.79 10.84 7.19
CA SER A 256 -15.98 11.65 7.50
C SER A 256 -16.27 12.72 6.45
N GLY A 257 -15.24 13.26 5.81
CA GLY A 257 -15.37 14.29 4.76
C GLY A 257 -15.56 13.75 3.35
N HIS A 258 -15.20 12.47 3.10
CA HIS A 258 -15.06 11.96 1.73
C HIS A 258 -15.86 10.69 1.43
N VAL A 259 -16.44 10.05 2.46
CA VAL A 259 -17.14 8.76 2.33
C VAL A 259 -18.53 8.86 2.93
N LEU A 260 -19.55 8.41 2.20
CA LEU A 260 -20.95 8.50 2.65
C LEU A 260 -21.26 7.56 3.82
N LYS A 261 -20.70 6.36 3.82
CA LYS A 261 -20.92 5.34 4.85
C LYS A 261 -19.62 4.62 5.16
N TYR A 262 -19.13 4.79 6.38
CA TYR A 262 -17.90 4.15 6.82
C TYR A 262 -18.03 3.62 8.25
N GLU A 263 -17.12 2.73 8.59
CA GLU A 263 -16.86 2.28 9.95
C GLU A 263 -15.36 2.26 10.22
N MET A 264 -14.99 2.43 11.49
CA MET A 264 -13.59 2.45 11.93
C MET A 264 -13.29 1.25 12.83
N LYS A 265 -12.06 0.74 12.74
CA LYS A 265 -11.51 -0.24 13.66
C LYS A 265 -10.08 0.14 14.04
N GLU A 266 -9.84 0.32 15.33
CA GLU A 266 -8.50 0.51 15.87
C GLU A 266 -7.83 -0.85 16.12
N ILE A 267 -6.53 -0.93 15.79
CA ILE A 267 -5.66 -2.08 16.06
C ILE A 267 -4.68 -1.67 17.20
N GLU A 268 -5.06 -1.98 18.41
CA GLU A 268 -4.29 -1.63 19.60
C GLU A 268 -2.90 -2.28 19.61
N GLY A 269 -1.91 -1.56 20.13
CA GLY A 269 -0.53 -2.06 20.24
C GLY A 269 0.15 -2.31 18.90
N SER A 270 -0.26 -1.58 17.86
CA SER A 270 0.40 -1.54 16.55
C SER A 270 0.89 -0.13 16.23
N GLY A 271 1.91 -0.06 15.38
CA GLY A 271 2.35 1.13 14.69
C GLY A 271 1.77 1.21 13.28
N HIS A 272 2.52 1.84 12.37
CA HIS A 272 2.08 2.07 11.00
C HIS A 272 1.85 0.79 10.19
N PHE A 273 2.61 -0.26 10.42
CA PHE A 273 2.57 -1.50 9.63
C PHE A 273 1.62 -2.54 10.25
N ILE A 274 0.37 -2.17 10.45
CA ILE A 274 -0.65 -2.99 11.15
C ILE A 274 -0.79 -4.40 10.57
N GLN A 275 -0.62 -4.55 9.26
CA GLN A 275 -0.70 -5.83 8.55
C GLN A 275 0.46 -6.79 8.87
N GLU A 276 1.57 -6.26 9.37
CA GLU A 276 2.73 -7.04 9.82
C GLU A 276 2.81 -7.17 11.33
N GLU A 277 2.42 -6.13 12.07
CA GLU A 277 2.49 -6.13 13.54
C GLU A 277 1.35 -6.90 14.19
N LYS A 278 0.16 -6.87 13.57
CA LYS A 278 -1.08 -7.50 14.07
C LYS A 278 -1.85 -8.18 12.92
N PRO A 279 -1.23 -9.13 12.22
CA PRO A 279 -1.81 -9.72 11.01
C PRO A 279 -3.14 -10.44 11.27
N GLU A 280 -3.29 -11.15 12.40
CA GLU A 280 -4.50 -11.89 12.73
C GLU A 280 -5.68 -10.95 13.02
N GLU A 281 -5.44 -9.91 13.82
CA GLU A 281 -6.47 -8.92 14.18
C GLU A 281 -6.88 -8.11 12.95
N THR A 282 -5.91 -7.69 12.13
CA THR A 282 -6.16 -6.95 10.89
C THR A 282 -6.92 -7.81 9.87
N ALA A 283 -6.51 -9.07 9.67
CA ALA A 283 -7.23 -10.00 8.79
C ALA A 283 -8.65 -10.26 9.29
N LYS A 284 -8.84 -10.46 10.61
CA LYS A 284 -10.16 -10.62 11.20
C LYS A 284 -11.04 -9.40 10.96
N ALA A 285 -10.53 -8.20 11.16
CA ALA A 285 -11.28 -6.96 10.94
C ALA A 285 -11.71 -6.81 9.47
N ILE A 286 -10.88 -7.24 8.51
CA ILE A 286 -11.22 -7.30 7.08
C ILE A 286 -12.32 -8.34 6.85
N LEU A 287 -12.14 -9.58 7.30
CA LEU A 287 -13.11 -10.67 7.11
C LEU A 287 -14.47 -10.36 7.71
N ASP A 288 -14.51 -9.75 8.91
CA ASP A 288 -15.77 -9.36 9.56
C ASP A 288 -16.51 -8.28 8.76
N PHE A 289 -15.78 -7.38 8.12
CA PHE A 289 -16.37 -6.35 7.27
C PHE A 289 -16.87 -6.91 5.92
N LEU A 290 -16.20 -7.91 5.39
CA LEU A 290 -16.54 -8.47 4.07
C LEU A 290 -17.74 -9.44 4.09
N LYS A 291 -18.17 -9.91 5.25
CA LYS A 291 -19.43 -10.64 5.43
C LYS A 291 -20.61 -9.78 4.94
#